data_faa0c930230439893b46172154fdf565
#
_entry.id   faa0c930230439893b46172154fdf565
#
_cell.length_a   1.000
_cell.length_b   1.000
_cell.length_c   1.000
_cell.angle_alpha   90.00
_cell.angle_beta   90.00
_cell.angle_gamma   90.00
#
_symmetry.space_group_name_H-M   'P 1'
#
loop_
_entity.id
_entity.type
_entity.pdbx_description
1 polymer ?
#
loop_
_entity_poly.entity_id
_entity_poly.type
_entity_poly.pdbx_seq_one_letter_code
_entity_poly.pdbx_strand_id
1 'polypeptide(L)'
;PLSSYFKLYPFVVYDNKQVVGRFGITVYPNDVTAYLGFYECIDRDAVAKVIFEEAEKFAGELGCERMEGPVDASFWIKYRLKINLFDRLPYTGEPYNKEYYLKQFTDNGFRISQHYTSNFYEPLAAENEDSLYDNRLAMFTEKGYEIKSPDIKDYDVVLGQLYKLLTELYSDFPIYKDLSEEDFRKVFNSYRYILNLTMVKMAYFKEQPVGFLVSVPDYGNKVYHLDNPMNLLKILKLKKKPKQYVMLYMGVDQSHRGLGKALAGSIMEELRKNGLPSIGALARDGKVTQKYGEDYIDQLYEYVLLEKNVTKIYKREG
;
A
#
# COMPACT_ATOMS: atom_id res chain seq x y z
N PRO A 1 -15.71 8.81 3.49
CA PRO A 1 -15.05 9.75 4.40
C PRO A 1 -13.85 10.46 3.75
N LEU A 2 -13.05 9.75 2.90
CA LEU A 2 -11.83 10.33 2.33
C LEU A 2 -12.06 11.45 1.31
N SER A 3 -13.20 11.49 0.62
CA SER A 3 -13.52 12.47 -0.42
C SER A 3 -13.65 13.92 0.07
N SER A 4 -13.74 14.14 1.38
CA SER A 4 -13.77 15.48 1.98
C SER A 4 -12.41 16.18 2.03
N TYR A 5 -11.32 15.42 1.85
CA TYR A 5 -9.94 15.93 1.95
C TYR A 5 -9.39 16.48 0.64
N PHE A 6 -9.98 16.15 -0.50
CA PHE A 6 -9.48 16.52 -1.82
C PHE A 6 -10.58 16.89 -2.80
N LYS A 7 -10.21 17.55 -3.87
CA LYS A 7 -11.08 17.73 -5.06
C LYS A 7 -10.64 16.74 -6.13
N LEU A 8 -11.63 16.00 -6.68
CA LEU A 8 -11.44 15.07 -7.79
C LEU A 8 -12.11 15.64 -9.05
N TYR A 9 -11.36 15.68 -10.14
CA TYR A 9 -11.81 16.06 -11.46
C TYR A 9 -11.71 14.84 -12.38
N PRO A 10 -12.83 14.15 -12.66
CA PRO A 10 -12.84 12.96 -13.51
C PRO A 10 -12.94 13.35 -14.99
N PHE A 11 -12.22 12.59 -15.83
CA PHE A 11 -12.21 12.73 -17.28
C PHE A 11 -12.46 11.39 -17.95
N VAL A 12 -13.16 11.43 -19.10
CA VAL A 12 -13.39 10.27 -19.95
C VAL A 12 -13.00 10.65 -21.37
N VAL A 13 -12.24 9.79 -22.03
CA VAL A 13 -11.77 9.99 -23.41
C VAL A 13 -12.56 9.11 -24.35
N TYR A 14 -13.06 9.69 -25.40
CA TYR A 14 -13.84 9.03 -26.44
C TYR A 14 -13.12 9.06 -27.78
N ASP A 15 -13.23 7.96 -28.52
CA ASP A 15 -12.94 7.87 -29.94
C ASP A 15 -14.21 7.38 -30.65
N ASN A 16 -14.79 8.20 -31.54
CA ASN A 16 -16.02 7.87 -32.27
C ASN A 16 -17.14 7.26 -31.37
N LYS A 17 -17.44 7.86 -30.23
CA LYS A 17 -18.43 7.42 -29.23
C LYS A 17 -18.04 6.19 -28.40
N GLN A 18 -16.86 5.60 -28.62
CA GLN A 18 -16.34 4.55 -27.77
C GLN A 18 -15.45 5.13 -26.67
N VAL A 19 -15.62 4.67 -25.43
CA VAL A 19 -14.72 5.03 -24.35
C VAL A 19 -13.39 4.31 -24.57
N VAL A 20 -12.32 5.09 -24.73
CA VAL A 20 -10.96 4.58 -24.97
C VAL A 20 -10.00 4.84 -23.82
N GLY A 21 -10.41 5.68 -22.86
CA GLY A 21 -9.62 5.96 -21.67
C GLY A 21 -10.40 6.76 -20.64
N ARG A 22 -9.86 6.79 -19.44
CA ARG A 22 -10.32 7.65 -18.35
C ARG A 22 -9.15 7.98 -17.43
N PHE A 23 -9.25 9.09 -16.74
CA PHE A 23 -8.33 9.46 -15.67
C PHE A 23 -9.01 10.43 -14.69
N GLY A 24 -8.37 10.66 -13.58
CA GLY A 24 -8.78 11.67 -12.61
C GLY A 24 -7.60 12.51 -12.19
N ILE A 25 -7.82 13.81 -12.07
CA ILE A 25 -6.89 14.73 -11.41
C ILE A 25 -7.41 15.01 -10.02
N THR A 26 -6.57 14.75 -9.02
CA THR A 26 -6.88 15.04 -7.63
C THR A 26 -5.93 16.13 -7.12
N VAL A 27 -6.48 17.11 -6.40
CA VAL A 27 -5.70 18.16 -5.75
C VAL A 27 -6.12 18.32 -4.30
N TYR A 28 -5.17 18.65 -3.44
CA TYR A 28 -5.39 18.93 -2.03
C TYR A 28 -5.27 20.42 -1.76
N PRO A 29 -5.96 20.96 -0.75
CA PRO A 29 -5.76 22.34 -0.32
C PRO A 29 -4.28 22.60 0.03
N ASN A 30 -3.75 23.71 -0.45
CA ASN A 30 -2.37 24.14 -0.20
C ASN A 30 -1.27 23.21 -0.73
N ASP A 31 -1.59 22.30 -1.67
CA ASP A 31 -0.62 21.45 -2.35
C ASP A 31 -0.40 21.96 -3.78
N VAL A 32 0.84 21.99 -4.19
CA VAL A 32 1.23 22.37 -5.57
C VAL A 32 1.32 21.16 -6.50
N THR A 33 0.93 19.98 -6.00
CA THR A 33 0.97 18.73 -6.74
C THR A 33 -0.42 18.33 -7.21
N ALA A 34 -0.55 18.02 -8.49
CA ALA A 34 -1.70 17.32 -9.05
C ALA A 34 -1.44 15.81 -9.06
N TYR A 35 -2.37 15.03 -8.55
CA TYR A 35 -2.27 13.57 -8.56
C TYR A 35 -3.08 13.01 -9.71
N LEU A 36 -2.38 12.40 -10.68
CA LEU A 36 -2.99 11.68 -11.81
C LEU A 36 -3.29 10.25 -11.39
N GLY A 37 -4.55 9.90 -11.28
CA GLY A 37 -4.99 8.56 -10.89
C GLY A 37 -6.26 8.12 -11.63
N PHE A 38 -6.89 7.04 -11.16
CA PHE A 38 -8.06 6.43 -11.82
C PHE A 38 -7.81 6.19 -13.31
N TYR A 39 -6.55 5.97 -13.66
CA TYR A 39 -6.06 5.87 -15.02
C TYR A 39 -6.42 4.53 -15.64
N GLU A 40 -7.12 4.60 -16.77
CA GLU A 40 -7.35 3.47 -17.67
C GLU A 40 -7.21 3.98 -19.11
N CYS A 41 -6.46 3.27 -19.90
CA CYS A 41 -6.24 3.60 -21.30
C CYS A 41 -6.10 2.31 -22.12
N ILE A 42 -6.60 2.32 -23.34
CA ILE A 42 -6.31 1.24 -24.30
C ILE A 42 -4.82 1.31 -24.70
N ASP A 43 -4.29 0.21 -25.22
CA ASP A 43 -2.91 0.15 -25.72
C ASP A 43 -2.80 0.89 -27.07
N ARG A 44 -2.80 2.23 -26.97
CA ARG A 44 -2.68 3.14 -28.12
C ARG A 44 -1.98 4.44 -27.70
N ASP A 45 -0.76 4.65 -28.17
CA ASP A 45 0.09 5.79 -27.79
C ASP A 45 -0.60 7.15 -28.06
N ALA A 46 -1.36 7.27 -29.16
CA ALA A 46 -2.09 8.51 -29.47
C ALA A 46 -3.17 8.85 -28.42
N VAL A 47 -3.84 7.84 -27.85
CA VAL A 47 -4.85 8.06 -26.80
C VAL A 47 -4.16 8.44 -25.48
N ALA A 48 -3.09 7.73 -25.13
CA ALA A 48 -2.30 8.06 -23.95
C ALA A 48 -1.77 9.51 -24.02
N LYS A 49 -1.24 9.90 -25.19
CA LYS A 49 -0.75 11.28 -25.41
C LYS A 49 -1.84 12.32 -25.13
N VAL A 50 -3.03 12.15 -25.65
CA VAL A 50 -4.16 13.08 -25.39
C VAL A 50 -4.50 13.14 -23.91
N ILE A 51 -4.50 12.00 -23.20
CA ILE A 51 -4.75 11.95 -21.75
C ILE A 51 -3.70 12.78 -21.01
N PHE A 52 -2.42 12.55 -21.28
CA PHE A 52 -1.35 13.22 -20.54
C PHE A 52 -1.21 14.70 -20.86
N GLU A 53 -1.44 15.09 -22.13
CA GLU A 53 -1.46 16.50 -22.53
C GLU A 53 -2.61 17.27 -21.85
N GLU A 54 -3.82 16.68 -21.83
CA GLU A 54 -4.96 17.32 -21.18
C GLU A 54 -4.83 17.33 -19.66
N ALA A 55 -4.26 16.27 -19.06
CA ALA A 55 -3.97 16.21 -17.64
C ALA A 55 -2.96 17.29 -17.21
N GLU A 56 -1.86 17.48 -17.97
CA GLU A 56 -0.84 18.48 -17.69
C GLU A 56 -1.41 19.91 -17.84
N LYS A 57 -2.15 20.17 -18.91
CA LYS A 57 -2.81 21.44 -19.14
C LYS A 57 -3.74 21.79 -17.99
N PHE A 58 -4.61 20.85 -17.61
CA PHE A 58 -5.56 21.05 -16.52
C PHE A 58 -4.86 21.25 -15.16
N ALA A 59 -3.80 20.51 -14.87
CA ALA A 59 -2.98 20.72 -13.68
C ALA A 59 -2.37 22.12 -13.65
N GLY A 60 -1.90 22.63 -14.81
CA GLY A 60 -1.39 24.00 -14.95
C GLY A 60 -2.47 25.08 -14.74
N GLU A 61 -3.70 24.84 -15.22
CA GLU A 61 -4.86 25.73 -15.00
C GLU A 61 -5.23 25.82 -13.51
N LEU A 62 -5.04 24.71 -12.76
CA LEU A 62 -5.22 24.67 -11.30
C LEU A 62 -4.05 25.29 -10.52
N GLY A 63 -2.97 25.71 -11.20
CA GLY A 63 -1.80 26.30 -10.56
C GLY A 63 -0.83 25.27 -9.96
N CYS A 64 -0.95 24.00 -10.33
CA CYS A 64 -0.02 22.98 -9.88
C CYS A 64 1.33 23.10 -10.59
N GLU A 65 2.42 22.80 -9.88
CA GLU A 65 3.79 22.88 -10.41
C GLU A 65 4.32 21.51 -10.84
N ARG A 66 3.73 20.42 -10.33
CA ARG A 66 4.10 19.04 -10.67
C ARG A 66 2.89 18.11 -10.67
N MET A 67 3.06 16.98 -11.34
CA MET A 67 2.13 15.86 -11.32
C MET A 67 2.82 14.63 -10.76
N GLU A 68 2.11 13.85 -9.97
CA GLU A 68 2.53 12.52 -9.53
C GLU A 68 1.47 11.48 -9.94
N GLY A 69 1.94 10.30 -10.35
CA GLY A 69 1.03 9.23 -10.81
C GLY A 69 1.69 7.86 -11.01
N PRO A 70 0.87 6.79 -11.10
CA PRO A 70 -0.57 6.82 -10.83
C PRO A 70 -0.87 6.91 -9.32
N VAL A 71 -1.78 7.79 -8.96
CA VAL A 71 -2.24 7.98 -7.58
C VAL A 71 -3.75 8.22 -7.57
N ASP A 72 -4.51 7.27 -7.06
CA ASP A 72 -5.95 7.43 -6.84
C ASP A 72 -6.16 8.22 -5.55
N ALA A 73 -5.94 9.52 -5.64
CA ALA A 73 -6.00 10.53 -4.61
C ALA A 73 -4.85 10.50 -3.58
N SER A 74 -4.60 9.42 -2.89
CA SER A 74 -3.57 9.39 -1.82
C SER A 74 -3.06 7.99 -1.49
N PHE A 75 -2.07 7.96 -0.59
CA PHE A 75 -1.58 6.76 0.09
C PHE A 75 -2.69 5.83 0.62
N TRP A 76 -3.79 6.41 1.12
CA TRP A 76 -4.88 5.66 1.76
C TRP A 76 -5.81 4.93 0.81
N ILE A 77 -5.78 5.27 -0.50
CA ILE A 77 -6.67 4.68 -1.50
C ILE A 77 -5.89 3.72 -2.38
N LYS A 78 -5.13 4.24 -3.33
CA LYS A 78 -4.32 3.43 -4.24
C LYS A 78 -3.26 4.29 -4.90
N TYR A 79 -2.07 3.77 -5.02
CA TYR A 79 -0.99 4.41 -5.76
C TYR A 79 0.01 3.35 -6.22
N ARG A 80 0.94 3.71 -7.08
CA ARG A 80 1.99 2.87 -7.68
C ARG A 80 1.53 2.11 -8.92
N LEU A 81 2.48 1.86 -9.77
CA LEU A 81 2.36 1.08 -10.99
C LEU A 81 3.17 -0.20 -10.83
N LYS A 82 2.54 -1.35 -11.01
CA LYS A 82 3.22 -2.64 -11.11
C LYS A 82 4.00 -2.70 -12.42
N ILE A 83 5.24 -3.24 -12.40
CA ILE A 83 6.12 -3.25 -13.57
C ILE A 83 6.65 -4.63 -13.97
N ASN A 84 6.35 -5.68 -13.19
CA ASN A 84 6.71 -7.07 -13.51
C ASN A 84 5.65 -8.07 -13.08
N LEU A 85 5.83 -9.36 -13.35
CA LEU A 85 4.98 -10.48 -12.94
C LEU A 85 3.48 -10.29 -13.25
N PHE A 86 3.17 -9.81 -14.44
CA PHE A 86 1.79 -9.53 -14.89
C PHE A 86 0.95 -10.79 -15.09
N ASP A 87 1.56 -11.95 -15.23
CA ASP A 87 0.95 -13.28 -15.29
C ASP A 87 0.39 -13.76 -13.93
N ARG A 88 0.80 -13.12 -12.83
CA ARG A 88 0.34 -13.45 -11.48
C ARG A 88 -0.95 -12.72 -11.14
N LEU A 89 -1.87 -13.44 -10.47
CA LEU A 89 -3.07 -12.81 -9.92
C LEU A 89 -2.68 -11.84 -8.81
N PRO A 90 -3.32 -10.67 -8.74
CA PRO A 90 -3.01 -9.69 -7.71
C PRO A 90 -3.39 -10.20 -6.32
N TYR A 91 -2.50 -9.98 -5.37
CA TYR A 91 -2.76 -10.23 -3.95
C TYR A 91 -3.55 -9.07 -3.31
N THR A 92 -4.05 -9.27 -2.09
CA THR A 92 -4.80 -8.24 -1.35
C THR A 92 -3.97 -6.97 -1.15
N GLY A 93 -4.48 -5.85 -1.65
CA GLY A 93 -3.81 -4.55 -1.57
C GLY A 93 -2.80 -4.27 -2.69
N GLU A 94 -2.54 -5.23 -3.59
CA GLU A 94 -1.65 -5.01 -4.72
C GLU A 94 -2.26 -4.03 -5.73
N PRO A 95 -1.52 -2.99 -6.19
CA PRO A 95 -1.96 -2.20 -7.33
C PRO A 95 -2.02 -3.07 -8.59
N TYR A 96 -3.13 -2.96 -9.34
CA TYR A 96 -3.30 -3.65 -10.60
C TYR A 96 -3.35 -2.65 -11.76
N ASN A 97 -2.62 -2.95 -12.81
CA ASN A 97 -2.56 -2.15 -14.04
C ASN A 97 -2.15 -3.02 -15.22
N LYS A 98 -2.26 -2.47 -16.43
CA LYS A 98 -1.78 -3.11 -17.66
C LYS A 98 -0.27 -2.93 -17.80
N GLU A 99 0.39 -3.91 -18.40
CA GLU A 99 1.85 -3.93 -18.60
C GLU A 99 2.35 -2.68 -19.37
N TYR A 100 1.61 -2.24 -20.38
CA TYR A 100 1.97 -1.09 -21.19
C TYR A 100 1.80 0.27 -20.54
N TYR A 101 1.24 0.36 -19.32
CA TYR A 101 1.04 1.65 -18.66
C TYR A 101 2.35 2.37 -18.30
N LEU A 102 3.39 1.62 -17.91
CA LEU A 102 4.69 2.24 -17.65
C LEU A 102 5.21 2.99 -18.89
N LYS A 103 5.16 2.33 -20.07
CA LYS A 103 5.54 2.96 -21.34
C LYS A 103 4.69 4.20 -21.64
N GLN A 104 3.38 4.13 -21.44
CA GLN A 104 2.49 5.28 -21.64
C GLN A 104 2.87 6.48 -20.78
N PHE A 105 3.20 6.26 -19.50
CA PHE A 105 3.65 7.33 -18.61
C PHE A 105 5.01 7.89 -19.04
N THR A 106 6.01 7.04 -19.28
CA THR A 106 7.37 7.48 -19.61
C THR A 106 7.47 8.18 -20.96
N ASP A 107 6.76 7.72 -21.98
CA ASP A 107 6.72 8.34 -23.29
C ASP A 107 6.05 9.73 -23.26
N ASN A 108 5.25 10.01 -22.23
CA ASN A 108 4.61 11.31 -22.01
C ASN A 108 5.32 12.18 -20.94
N GLY A 109 6.60 11.88 -20.69
CA GLY A 109 7.50 12.76 -19.93
C GLY A 109 7.48 12.55 -18.43
N PHE A 110 6.80 11.52 -17.93
CA PHE A 110 6.93 11.10 -16.53
C PHE A 110 8.25 10.35 -16.33
N ARG A 111 8.87 10.56 -15.19
CA ARG A 111 10.07 9.83 -14.74
C ARG A 111 9.77 9.09 -13.44
N ILE A 112 10.43 7.98 -13.21
CA ILE A 112 10.32 7.23 -11.96
C ILE A 112 10.89 8.08 -10.82
N SER A 113 10.07 8.33 -9.79
CA SER A 113 10.46 9.06 -8.58
C SER A 113 10.70 8.13 -7.40
N GLN A 114 10.01 7.00 -7.33
CA GLN A 114 10.14 6.01 -6.25
C GLN A 114 10.03 4.60 -6.79
N HIS A 115 10.81 3.67 -6.20
CA HIS A 115 10.67 2.23 -6.37
C HIS A 115 10.14 1.57 -5.11
N TYR A 116 9.37 0.50 -5.29
CA TYR A 116 8.85 -0.34 -4.22
C TYR A 116 8.95 -1.80 -4.62
N THR A 117 9.08 -2.67 -3.63
CA THR A 117 9.12 -4.12 -3.84
C THR A 117 8.14 -4.84 -2.93
N SER A 118 7.71 -6.02 -3.36
CA SER A 118 7.07 -6.99 -2.48
C SER A 118 7.76 -8.33 -2.63
N ASN A 119 8.10 -8.92 -1.50
CA ASN A 119 8.83 -10.17 -1.45
C ASN A 119 7.84 -11.33 -1.25
N PHE A 120 7.83 -12.27 -2.15
CA PHE A 120 7.13 -13.54 -1.96
C PHE A 120 8.04 -14.55 -1.27
N TYR A 121 7.52 -15.18 -0.24
CA TYR A 121 8.21 -16.18 0.55
C TYR A 121 7.46 -17.51 0.50
N GLU A 122 8.18 -18.58 0.17
CA GLU A 122 7.67 -19.94 0.28
C GLU A 122 7.31 -20.30 1.74
N PRO A 123 6.51 -21.33 1.95
CA PRO A 123 6.18 -21.80 3.29
C PRO A 123 7.42 -22.08 4.13
N LEU A 124 7.45 -21.56 5.34
CA LEU A 124 8.50 -21.91 6.31
C LEU A 124 8.20 -23.29 6.90
N ALA A 125 9.18 -24.18 6.86
CA ALA A 125 9.06 -25.47 7.54
C ALA A 125 9.02 -25.26 9.07
N ALA A 126 8.29 -26.13 9.77
CA ALA A 126 8.10 -26.00 11.22
C ALA A 126 9.43 -26.07 12.00
N GLU A 127 10.39 -26.85 11.49
CA GLU A 127 11.73 -27.02 12.03
C GLU A 127 12.74 -25.96 11.59
N ASN A 128 12.37 -25.05 10.70
CA ASN A 128 13.24 -23.95 10.26
C ASN A 128 13.40 -22.94 11.39
N GLU A 129 14.45 -23.09 12.17
CA GLU A 129 14.90 -22.04 13.09
C GLU A 129 15.69 -20.98 12.30
N ASP A 130 15.29 -19.73 12.45
CA ASP A 130 16.07 -18.59 11.98
C ASP A 130 16.73 -17.90 13.17
N SER A 131 17.99 -18.23 13.39
CA SER A 131 18.76 -17.72 14.53
C SER A 131 18.77 -16.20 14.62
N LEU A 132 18.66 -15.48 13.49
CA LEU A 132 18.65 -14.02 13.48
C LEU A 132 17.35 -13.46 14.03
N TYR A 133 16.20 -13.93 13.56
CA TYR A 133 14.89 -13.41 13.94
C TYR A 133 14.42 -13.96 15.28
N ASP A 134 14.66 -15.23 15.55
CA ASP A 134 14.32 -15.88 16.80
C ASP A 134 15.15 -15.33 17.96
N ASN A 135 16.47 -15.14 17.79
CA ASN A 135 17.32 -14.49 18.78
C ASN A 135 16.95 -13.01 18.99
N ARG A 136 16.49 -12.31 17.93
CA ARG A 136 15.98 -10.93 18.11
C ARG A 136 14.72 -10.88 18.93
N LEU A 137 13.79 -11.78 18.67
CA LEU A 137 12.54 -11.87 19.43
C LEU A 137 12.85 -12.16 20.92
N ALA A 138 13.66 -13.17 21.20
CA ALA A 138 14.10 -13.52 22.54
C ALA A 138 14.78 -12.32 23.26
N MET A 139 15.75 -11.70 22.61
CA MET A 139 16.50 -10.56 23.15
C MET A 139 15.58 -9.38 23.52
N PHE A 140 14.58 -9.04 22.69
CA PHE A 140 13.67 -7.95 22.99
C PHE A 140 12.69 -8.33 24.10
N THR A 141 12.27 -9.60 24.17
CA THR A 141 11.46 -10.13 25.28
C THR A 141 12.21 -10.02 26.61
N GLU A 142 13.48 -10.43 26.65
CA GLU A 142 14.34 -10.30 27.84
C GLU A 142 14.55 -8.85 28.28
N LYS A 143 14.52 -7.90 27.34
CA LYS A 143 14.59 -6.46 27.63
C LYS A 143 13.28 -5.84 28.11
N GLY A 144 12.24 -6.65 28.28
CA GLY A 144 10.93 -6.20 28.77
C GLY A 144 10.00 -5.66 27.68
N TYR A 145 10.22 -6.00 26.41
CA TYR A 145 9.25 -5.74 25.37
C TYR A 145 8.21 -6.86 25.31
N GLU A 146 6.96 -6.49 25.12
CA GLU A 146 5.88 -7.42 24.86
C GLU A 146 5.46 -7.34 23.39
N ILE A 147 5.62 -8.44 22.64
CA ILE A 147 5.10 -8.57 21.29
C ILE A 147 3.92 -9.53 21.31
N LYS A 148 2.73 -9.02 21.08
CA LYS A 148 1.50 -9.82 21.21
C LYS A 148 0.47 -9.49 20.14
N SER A 149 -0.38 -10.46 19.87
CA SER A 149 -1.57 -10.30 19.03
C SER A 149 -2.70 -9.67 19.84
N PRO A 150 -3.45 -8.72 19.26
CA PRO A 150 -4.59 -8.12 19.96
C PRO A 150 -5.76 -9.10 20.09
N ASP A 151 -6.54 -8.94 21.15
CA ASP A 151 -7.86 -9.56 21.25
C ASP A 151 -8.90 -8.73 20.48
N ILE A 152 -9.94 -9.40 19.98
CA ILE A 152 -11.03 -8.70 19.24
C ILE A 152 -11.76 -7.67 20.10
N LYS A 153 -11.86 -7.89 21.42
CA LYS A 153 -12.46 -6.95 22.35
C LYS A 153 -11.67 -5.65 22.49
N ASP A 154 -10.34 -5.69 22.25
CA ASP A 154 -9.44 -4.57 22.37
C ASP A 154 -9.22 -3.86 21.01
N TYR A 155 -9.93 -4.29 19.95
CA TYR A 155 -9.72 -3.81 18.59
C TYR A 155 -9.79 -2.28 18.46
N ASP A 156 -10.77 -1.65 19.11
CA ASP A 156 -10.93 -0.19 19.04
C ASP A 156 -9.79 0.57 19.72
N VAL A 157 -9.23 0.02 20.82
CA VAL A 157 -8.05 0.57 21.49
C VAL A 157 -6.84 0.43 20.59
N VAL A 158 -6.62 -0.77 20.03
CA VAL A 158 -5.50 -1.04 19.12
C VAL A 158 -5.58 -0.20 17.85
N LEU A 159 -6.78 0.03 17.31
CA LEU A 159 -6.96 0.88 16.15
C LEU A 159 -6.54 2.34 16.41
N GLY A 160 -6.80 2.87 17.60
CA GLY A 160 -6.31 4.18 18.02
C GLY A 160 -4.78 4.21 18.22
N GLN A 161 -4.19 3.13 18.73
CA GLN A 161 -2.74 3.00 18.83
C GLN A 161 -2.08 2.94 17.44
N LEU A 162 -2.66 2.17 16.52
CA LEU A 162 -2.20 2.08 15.13
C LEU A 162 -2.29 3.43 14.42
N TYR A 163 -3.37 4.18 14.63
CA TYR A 163 -3.50 5.52 14.07
C TYR A 163 -2.31 6.41 14.46
N LYS A 164 -1.98 6.49 15.74
CA LYS A 164 -0.86 7.31 16.25
C LYS A 164 0.47 6.89 15.65
N LEU A 165 0.78 5.58 15.69
CA LEU A 165 2.01 5.04 15.12
C LEU A 165 2.10 5.23 13.61
N LEU A 166 1.01 4.99 12.86
CA LEU A 166 0.99 5.18 11.42
C LEU A 166 1.17 6.64 11.03
N THR A 167 0.46 7.56 11.68
CA THR A 167 0.56 8.98 11.40
C THR A 167 1.98 9.49 11.63
N GLU A 168 2.63 9.07 12.72
CA GLU A 168 4.00 9.46 13.02
C GLU A 168 5.02 8.83 12.04
N LEU A 169 4.92 7.53 11.80
CA LEU A 169 5.95 6.77 11.06
C LEU A 169 5.84 6.89 9.55
N TYR A 170 4.66 7.25 9.03
CA TYR A 170 4.39 7.34 7.60
C TYR A 170 4.24 8.78 7.09
N SER A 171 4.36 9.80 7.95
CA SER A 171 4.29 11.22 7.55
C SER A 171 5.30 11.58 6.44
N ASP A 172 6.46 10.92 6.40
CA ASP A 172 7.50 11.13 5.37
C ASP A 172 7.25 10.34 4.08
N PHE A 173 6.18 9.54 4.02
CA PHE A 173 5.91 8.80 2.79
C PHE A 173 5.47 9.75 1.68
N PRO A 174 5.96 9.52 0.43
CA PRO A 174 5.43 10.23 -0.73
C PRO A 174 3.92 10.09 -0.76
N ILE A 175 3.22 11.14 -1.17
CA ILE A 175 1.75 11.15 -1.30
C ILE A 175 0.97 10.84 0.00
N TYR A 176 1.64 10.78 1.15
CA TYR A 176 0.93 10.70 2.43
C TYR A 176 0.07 11.95 2.63
N LYS A 177 -1.12 11.76 3.14
CA LYS A 177 -2.05 12.85 3.51
C LYS A 177 -2.63 12.56 4.88
N ASP A 178 -2.65 13.58 5.72
CA ASP A 178 -3.21 13.46 7.06
C ASP A 178 -4.69 13.11 7.02
N LEU A 179 -5.08 12.20 7.89
CA LEU A 179 -6.47 11.87 8.19
C LEU A 179 -6.75 12.19 9.66
N SER A 180 -7.97 12.59 9.96
CA SER A 180 -8.43 12.61 11.35
C SER A 180 -8.51 11.18 11.92
N GLU A 181 -8.35 11.03 13.23
CA GLU A 181 -8.53 9.72 13.87
C GLU A 181 -9.94 9.17 13.62
N GLU A 182 -10.94 10.03 13.59
CA GLU A 182 -12.33 9.65 13.33
C GLU A 182 -12.48 9.03 11.92
N ASP A 183 -11.92 9.65 10.90
CA ASP A 183 -12.01 9.15 9.52
C ASP A 183 -11.13 7.92 9.30
N PHE A 184 -9.95 7.85 9.93
CA PHE A 184 -9.15 6.64 9.97
C PHE A 184 -9.94 5.47 10.56
N ARG A 185 -10.61 5.67 11.70
CA ARG A 185 -11.47 4.66 12.32
C ARG A 185 -12.63 4.24 11.41
N LYS A 186 -13.28 5.19 10.72
CA LYS A 186 -14.34 4.86 9.75
C LYS A 186 -13.83 3.96 8.62
N VAL A 187 -12.63 4.21 8.11
CA VAL A 187 -12.02 3.41 7.04
C VAL A 187 -11.65 2.01 7.55
N PHE A 188 -10.98 1.91 8.69
CA PHE A 188 -10.37 0.66 9.14
C PHE A 188 -11.22 -0.17 10.10
N ASN A 189 -12.34 0.36 10.61
CA ASN A 189 -13.19 -0.37 11.54
C ASN A 189 -13.71 -1.70 10.98
N SER A 190 -14.06 -1.73 9.70
CA SER A 190 -14.55 -2.94 9.03
C SER A 190 -13.49 -4.03 8.85
N TYR A 191 -12.21 -3.70 8.97
CA TYR A 191 -11.12 -4.67 8.84
C TYR A 191 -11.15 -5.75 9.92
N ARG A 192 -11.77 -5.50 11.09
CA ARG A 192 -11.99 -6.52 12.14
C ARG A 192 -12.66 -7.79 11.63
N TYR A 193 -13.45 -7.69 10.58
CA TYR A 193 -14.16 -8.82 9.99
C TYR A 193 -13.30 -9.67 9.07
N ILE A 194 -12.26 -9.09 8.50
CA ILE A 194 -11.37 -9.77 7.53
C ILE A 194 -9.99 -10.11 8.11
N LEU A 195 -9.54 -9.45 9.17
CA LEU A 195 -8.26 -9.75 9.81
C LEU A 195 -8.30 -11.13 10.50
N ASN A 196 -7.17 -11.84 10.41
CA ASN A 196 -6.81 -12.88 11.36
C ASN A 196 -5.91 -12.24 12.42
N LEU A 197 -6.43 -12.01 13.62
CA LEU A 197 -5.72 -11.24 14.63
C LEU A 197 -4.44 -11.90 15.14
N THR A 198 -4.28 -13.23 15.00
CA THR A 198 -3.01 -13.90 15.33
C THR A 198 -1.86 -13.41 14.43
N MET A 199 -2.20 -12.96 13.23
CA MET A 199 -1.26 -12.40 12.23
C MET A 199 -1.12 -10.87 12.31
N VAL A 200 -1.66 -10.26 13.36
CA VAL A 200 -1.43 -8.86 13.73
C VAL A 200 -0.59 -8.85 15.00
N LYS A 201 0.52 -8.14 14.97
CA LYS A 201 1.43 -8.02 16.14
C LYS A 201 1.56 -6.56 16.53
N MET A 202 1.37 -6.31 17.83
CA MET A 202 1.68 -5.04 18.47
C MET A 202 2.86 -5.24 19.41
N ALA A 203 3.81 -4.34 19.35
CA ALA A 203 4.95 -4.31 20.27
C ALA A 203 4.78 -3.19 21.27
N TYR A 204 4.95 -3.54 22.53
CA TYR A 204 4.86 -2.62 23.67
C TYR A 204 6.18 -2.57 24.43
N PHE A 205 6.52 -1.39 24.94
CA PHE A 205 7.59 -1.20 25.90
C PHE A 205 7.09 -0.28 27.02
N LYS A 206 7.14 -0.76 28.27
CA LYS A 206 6.55 -0.06 29.43
C LYS A 206 5.10 0.37 29.14
N GLU A 207 4.30 -0.56 28.66
CA GLU A 207 2.88 -0.40 28.30
C GLU A 207 2.59 0.57 27.14
N GLN A 208 3.61 1.24 26.59
CA GLN A 208 3.46 2.11 25.43
C GLN A 208 3.59 1.31 24.11
N PRO A 209 2.70 1.52 23.13
CA PRO A 209 2.84 0.91 21.82
C PRO A 209 4.02 1.56 21.07
N VAL A 210 4.99 0.75 20.66
CA VAL A 210 6.24 1.21 20.02
C VAL A 210 6.49 0.58 18.66
N GLY A 211 5.62 -0.31 18.21
CA GLY A 211 5.70 -0.90 16.90
C GLY A 211 4.53 -1.81 16.60
N PHE A 212 4.37 -2.13 15.33
CA PHE A 212 3.29 -2.98 14.84
C PHE A 212 3.69 -3.69 13.55
N LEU A 213 3.00 -4.80 13.29
CA LEU A 213 2.96 -5.51 12.02
C LEU A 213 1.55 -5.99 11.76
N VAL A 214 0.96 -5.60 10.64
CA VAL A 214 -0.42 -5.97 10.25
C VAL A 214 -0.37 -6.84 9.01
N SER A 215 -0.86 -8.08 9.15
CA SER A 215 -1.00 -9.01 8.05
C SER A 215 -2.45 -9.39 7.86
N VAL A 216 -2.80 -9.72 6.62
CA VAL A 216 -4.14 -10.18 6.24
C VAL A 216 -4.05 -11.51 5.49
N PRO A 217 -5.05 -12.38 5.58
CA PRO A 217 -5.19 -13.46 4.61
C PRO A 217 -5.28 -12.89 3.19
N ASP A 218 -4.69 -13.56 2.23
CA ASP A 218 -4.81 -13.11 0.84
C ASP A 218 -6.21 -13.42 0.28
N TYR A 219 -6.95 -12.36 0.03
CA TYR A 219 -8.28 -12.36 -0.57
C TYR A 219 -8.25 -12.05 -2.07
N GLY A 220 -7.09 -11.67 -2.61
CA GLY A 220 -6.97 -11.09 -3.95
C GLY A 220 -7.88 -9.86 -4.11
N ASN A 221 -8.46 -9.70 -5.27
CA ASN A 221 -9.37 -8.57 -5.58
C ASN A 221 -10.78 -8.70 -5.00
N LYS A 222 -11.11 -9.78 -4.28
CA LYS A 222 -12.47 -10.03 -3.78
C LYS A 222 -12.93 -8.99 -2.76
N VAL A 223 -11.99 -8.42 -2.01
CA VAL A 223 -12.27 -7.37 -1.01
C VAL A 223 -12.79 -6.06 -1.61
N TYR A 224 -12.60 -5.84 -2.92
CA TYR A 224 -13.08 -4.65 -3.63
C TYR A 224 -14.48 -4.83 -4.25
N HIS A 225 -15.08 -6.02 -4.12
CA HIS A 225 -16.37 -6.39 -4.70
C HIS A 225 -17.26 -7.05 -3.66
N LEU A 226 -17.45 -6.39 -2.51
CA LEU A 226 -18.24 -6.90 -1.38
C LEU A 226 -19.75 -6.84 -1.62
N ASP A 227 -20.19 -6.11 -2.61
CA ASP A 227 -21.55 -6.07 -3.14
C ASP A 227 -22.00 -7.42 -3.74
N ASN A 228 -21.03 -8.26 -4.11
CA ASN A 228 -21.29 -9.61 -4.61
C ASN A 228 -21.32 -10.63 -3.45
N PRO A 229 -22.50 -11.25 -3.12
CA PRO A 229 -22.62 -12.22 -2.02
C PRO A 229 -21.68 -13.43 -2.15
N MET A 230 -21.36 -13.85 -3.37
CA MET A 230 -20.42 -14.94 -3.62
C MET A 230 -19.00 -14.59 -3.22
N ASN A 231 -18.60 -13.32 -3.37
CA ASN A 231 -17.30 -12.86 -2.91
C ASN A 231 -17.24 -12.82 -1.37
N LEU A 232 -18.30 -12.39 -0.73
CA LEU A 232 -18.38 -12.40 0.73
C LEU A 232 -18.22 -13.83 1.30
N LEU A 233 -18.90 -14.81 0.72
CA LEU A 233 -18.74 -16.22 1.11
C LEU A 233 -17.31 -16.73 0.89
N LYS A 234 -16.67 -16.35 -0.24
CA LYS A 234 -15.27 -16.70 -0.52
C LYS A 234 -14.31 -16.05 0.48
N ILE A 235 -14.55 -14.80 0.87
CA ILE A 235 -13.76 -14.08 1.88
C ILE A 235 -13.87 -14.78 3.23
N LEU A 236 -15.08 -15.13 3.68
CA LEU A 236 -15.27 -15.86 4.93
C LEU A 236 -14.58 -17.23 4.92
N LYS A 237 -14.61 -17.93 3.79
CA LYS A 237 -13.89 -19.21 3.62
C LYS A 237 -12.37 -19.01 3.69
N LEU A 238 -11.83 -17.99 2.98
CA LEU A 238 -10.40 -17.67 2.99
C LEU A 238 -9.94 -17.17 4.35
N LYS A 239 -10.76 -16.44 5.10
CA LYS A 239 -10.46 -16.07 6.48
C LYS A 239 -10.26 -17.31 7.38
N LYS A 240 -11.12 -18.33 7.24
CA LYS A 240 -11.05 -19.57 8.03
C LYS A 240 -9.92 -20.50 7.58
N LYS A 241 -9.65 -20.55 6.30
CA LYS A 241 -8.62 -21.39 5.67
C LYS A 241 -7.86 -20.54 4.65
N PRO A 242 -6.96 -19.68 5.10
CA PRO A 242 -6.13 -18.88 4.21
C PRO A 242 -5.23 -19.79 3.38
N LYS A 243 -4.86 -19.33 2.20
CA LYS A 243 -3.89 -20.00 1.34
C LYS A 243 -2.53 -19.32 1.40
N GLN A 244 -2.51 -18.05 1.79
CA GLN A 244 -1.36 -17.17 1.83
C GLN A 244 -1.67 -16.00 2.76
N TYR A 245 -0.64 -15.39 3.34
CA TYR A 245 -0.75 -14.14 4.08
C TYR A 245 -0.02 -13.00 3.38
N VAL A 246 -0.55 -11.80 3.52
CA VAL A 246 0.06 -10.57 3.02
C VAL A 246 0.35 -9.66 4.21
N MET A 247 1.62 -9.36 4.44
CA MET A 247 2.10 -8.42 5.45
C MET A 247 2.04 -7.01 4.84
N LEU A 248 1.02 -6.23 5.18
CA LEU A 248 0.70 -4.96 4.52
C LEU A 248 1.37 -3.75 5.15
N TYR A 249 1.41 -3.71 6.48
CA TYR A 249 1.92 -2.55 7.20
C TYR A 249 2.84 -3.00 8.32
N MET A 250 3.95 -2.32 8.44
CA MET A 250 4.90 -2.53 9.52
C MET A 250 5.55 -1.20 9.88
N GLY A 251 5.63 -0.92 11.16
CA GLY A 251 6.29 0.27 11.66
C GLY A 251 6.88 0.03 13.05
N VAL A 252 7.97 0.72 13.31
CA VAL A 252 8.66 0.72 14.62
C VAL A 252 9.12 2.14 14.91
N ASP A 253 8.83 2.64 16.10
CA ASP A 253 9.36 3.91 16.59
C ASP A 253 10.88 3.92 16.50
N GLN A 254 11.43 5.00 15.98
CA GLN A 254 12.87 5.13 15.66
C GLN A 254 13.78 4.99 16.89
N SER A 255 13.26 5.25 18.09
CA SER A 255 14.00 5.06 19.36
C SER A 255 14.21 3.57 19.72
N HIS A 256 13.46 2.65 19.08
CA HIS A 256 13.48 1.20 19.35
C HIS A 256 14.17 0.42 18.21
N ARG A 257 15.38 0.83 17.83
CA ARG A 257 16.12 0.22 16.72
C ARG A 257 16.31 -1.29 16.89
N GLY A 258 16.01 -2.03 15.82
CA GLY A 258 16.15 -3.50 15.76
C GLY A 258 14.90 -4.26 16.16
N LEU A 259 13.89 -3.61 16.79
CA LEU A 259 12.60 -4.21 17.14
C LEU A 259 11.85 -4.75 15.91
N GLY A 260 12.05 -4.15 14.73
CA GLY A 260 11.43 -4.63 13.49
C GLY A 260 11.77 -6.10 13.19
N LYS A 261 13.00 -6.55 13.42
CA LYS A 261 13.36 -7.96 13.27
C LYS A 261 12.69 -8.87 14.30
N ALA A 262 12.45 -8.38 15.52
CA ALA A 262 11.69 -9.12 16.53
C ALA A 262 10.21 -9.26 16.14
N LEU A 263 9.60 -8.19 15.61
CA LEU A 263 8.24 -8.26 15.04
C LEU A 263 8.16 -9.26 13.88
N ALA A 264 9.14 -9.23 12.97
CA ALA A 264 9.23 -10.21 11.90
C ALA A 264 9.38 -11.64 12.45
N GLY A 265 10.23 -11.87 13.45
CA GLY A 265 10.37 -13.16 14.14
C GLY A 265 9.04 -13.66 14.69
N SER A 266 8.26 -12.79 15.34
CA SER A 266 6.94 -13.17 15.89
C SER A 266 5.91 -13.57 14.81
N ILE A 267 6.01 -13.01 13.59
CA ILE A 267 5.19 -13.44 12.45
C ILE A 267 5.73 -14.72 11.83
N MET A 268 7.06 -14.90 11.76
CA MET A 268 7.67 -16.14 11.26
C MET A 268 7.26 -17.35 12.13
N GLU A 269 7.16 -17.20 13.44
CA GLU A 269 6.60 -18.23 14.31
C GLU A 269 5.18 -18.65 13.91
N GLU A 270 4.30 -17.67 13.61
CA GLU A 270 2.95 -17.97 13.15
C GLU A 270 2.94 -18.61 11.75
N LEU A 271 3.81 -18.16 10.84
CA LEU A 271 3.93 -18.74 9.50
C LEU A 271 4.44 -20.18 9.54
N ARG A 272 5.40 -20.51 10.41
CA ARG A 272 5.84 -21.90 10.64
C ARG A 272 4.69 -22.80 11.12
N LYS A 273 3.89 -22.29 12.08
CA LYS A 273 2.71 -23.03 12.59
C LYS A 273 1.65 -23.27 11.52
N ASN A 274 1.48 -22.30 10.62
CA ASN A 274 0.46 -22.35 9.58
C ASN A 274 0.92 -23.14 8.33
N GLY A 275 2.23 -23.21 8.05
CA GLY A 275 2.81 -23.82 6.86
C GLY A 275 2.35 -23.15 5.56
N LEU A 276 2.16 -21.83 5.55
CA LEU A 276 1.62 -21.09 4.42
C LEU A 276 2.65 -20.11 3.85
N PRO A 277 2.63 -19.88 2.52
CA PRO A 277 3.41 -18.84 1.89
C PRO A 277 2.95 -17.46 2.34
N SER A 278 3.82 -16.48 2.16
CA SER A 278 3.52 -15.11 2.54
C SER A 278 4.13 -14.08 1.59
N ILE A 279 3.59 -12.85 1.64
CA ILE A 279 4.11 -11.70 0.90
C ILE A 279 4.42 -10.59 1.89
N GLY A 280 5.66 -10.09 1.87
CA GLY A 280 6.04 -8.84 2.52
C GLY A 280 5.76 -7.69 1.55
N ALA A 281 4.65 -6.97 1.74
CA ALA A 281 4.11 -6.10 0.71
C ALA A 281 4.65 -4.68 0.77
N LEU A 282 4.97 -4.16 -0.42
CA LEU A 282 5.09 -2.76 -0.80
C LEU A 282 6.13 -1.96 0.01
N ALA A 283 7.27 -2.58 0.28
CA ALA A 283 8.40 -1.92 0.89
C ALA A 283 9.02 -0.89 -0.08
N ARG A 284 9.22 0.35 0.39
CA ARG A 284 9.90 1.41 -0.38
C ARG A 284 11.40 1.15 -0.41
N ASP A 285 12.06 1.44 -1.53
CA ASP A 285 13.49 1.36 -1.69
C ASP A 285 14.24 2.13 -0.59
N GLY A 286 15.33 1.50 -0.13
CA GLY A 286 16.15 2.02 0.96
C GLY A 286 15.60 1.79 2.37
N LYS A 287 14.41 1.22 2.52
CA LYS A 287 13.89 0.81 3.83
C LYS A 287 14.40 -0.59 4.21
N VAL A 288 14.75 -0.76 5.48
CA VAL A 288 15.30 -2.02 6.02
C VAL A 288 14.37 -3.22 5.79
N THR A 289 13.06 -2.97 5.72
CA THR A 289 12.05 -4.00 5.50
C THR A 289 12.16 -4.72 4.15
N GLN A 290 12.79 -4.13 3.14
CA GLN A 290 13.06 -4.81 1.87
C GLN A 290 13.94 -6.06 2.02
N LYS A 291 14.83 -6.04 3.02
CA LYS A 291 15.82 -7.10 3.27
C LYS A 291 15.37 -8.09 4.34
N TYR A 292 14.14 -8.00 4.82
CA TYR A 292 13.66 -8.97 5.80
C TYR A 292 13.39 -10.31 5.13
N GLY A 293 13.99 -11.37 5.70
CA GLY A 293 13.92 -12.70 5.13
C GLY A 293 14.58 -12.82 3.74
N GLU A 294 15.66 -12.07 3.45
CA GLU A 294 16.30 -12.02 2.14
C GLU A 294 16.64 -13.42 1.61
N ASP A 295 17.09 -14.33 2.50
CA ASP A 295 17.44 -15.71 2.17
C ASP A 295 16.23 -16.60 1.81
N TYR A 296 15.01 -16.14 2.08
CA TYR A 296 13.76 -16.86 1.83
C TYR A 296 12.93 -16.28 0.68
N ILE A 297 13.45 -15.26 -0.01
CA ILE A 297 12.74 -14.63 -1.12
C ILE A 297 12.76 -15.55 -2.34
N ASP A 298 11.61 -16.01 -2.77
CA ASP A 298 11.44 -16.78 -4.01
C ASP A 298 11.21 -15.87 -5.22
N GLN A 299 10.35 -14.86 -5.07
CA GLN A 299 10.02 -13.93 -6.14
C GLN A 299 9.94 -12.49 -5.65
N LEU A 300 10.32 -11.57 -6.53
CA LEU A 300 10.29 -10.12 -6.28
C LEU A 300 9.29 -9.45 -7.21
N TYR A 301 8.26 -8.82 -6.62
CA TYR A 301 7.35 -7.93 -7.31
C TYR A 301 7.92 -6.52 -7.25
N GLU A 302 7.79 -5.78 -8.35
CA GLU A 302 8.34 -4.43 -8.48
C GLU A 302 7.26 -3.43 -8.87
N TYR A 303 7.35 -2.24 -8.27
CA TYR A 303 6.41 -1.15 -8.50
C TYR A 303 7.14 0.18 -8.53
N VAL A 304 6.54 1.15 -9.23
CA VAL A 304 7.06 2.50 -9.32
C VAL A 304 5.99 3.55 -9.06
N LEU A 305 6.41 4.68 -8.55
CA LEU A 305 5.67 5.94 -8.57
C LEU A 305 6.41 6.87 -9.53
N LEU A 306 5.67 7.62 -10.32
CA LEU A 306 6.25 8.50 -11.33
C LEU A 306 5.83 9.95 -11.07
N GLU A 307 6.66 10.88 -11.57
CA GLU A 307 6.42 12.31 -11.46
C GLU A 307 6.76 13.03 -12.75
N LYS A 308 6.16 14.20 -12.94
CA LYS A 308 6.45 15.12 -14.04
C LYS A 308 6.26 16.56 -13.57
N ASN A 309 7.16 17.47 -13.96
CA ASN A 309 6.94 18.90 -13.75
C ASN A 309 5.87 19.39 -14.72
N VAL A 310 4.99 20.26 -14.26
CA VAL A 310 3.97 20.92 -15.09
C VAL A 310 4.60 22.10 -15.79
N THR A 311 4.41 22.19 -17.10
CA THR A 311 4.87 23.34 -17.89
C THR A 311 4.07 24.59 -17.49
N LYS A 312 4.76 25.64 -17.01
CA LYS A 312 4.07 26.87 -16.59
C LYS A 312 3.34 27.49 -17.78
N ILE A 313 2.03 27.56 -17.68
CA ILE A 313 1.21 28.31 -18.63
C ILE A 313 1.27 29.75 -18.21
N TYR A 314 2.14 30.56 -18.87
CA TYR A 314 2.10 31.99 -18.71
C TYR A 314 0.78 32.48 -19.29
N LYS A 315 -0.18 32.90 -18.46
CA LYS A 315 -1.31 33.68 -18.93
C LYS A 315 -0.72 34.95 -19.54
N ARG A 316 -0.83 35.12 -20.86
CA ARG A 316 -0.61 36.42 -21.48
C ARG A 316 -1.68 37.33 -20.87
N GLU A 317 -1.22 38.28 -20.04
CA GLU A 317 -2.04 39.40 -19.65
C GLU A 317 -2.43 40.13 -20.95
N GLY A 318 -3.72 40.05 -21.29
CA GLY A 318 -4.33 40.78 -22.41
C GLY A 318 -4.88 42.11 -21.94
#